data_e9fdbbce10a9fe612bb9adf1b9f97504
#
_entry.id   e9fdbbce10a9fe612bb9adf1b9f97504
#
_cell.length_a   1.000
_cell.length_b   1.000
_cell.length_c   1.000
_cell.angle_alpha   90.00
_cell.angle_beta   90.00
_cell.angle_gamma   90.00
#
_symmetry.space_group_name_H-M   'P 1'
#
loop_
_entity.id
_entity.type
_entity.pdbx_description
1 polymer ?
#
loop_
_entity_poly.entity_id
_entity_poly.type
_entity_poly.pdbx_seq_one_letter_code
_entity_poly.pdbx_strand_id
1 'polypeptide(L)'
;MAVESLPSAPAIDAGVPPPQRDLLIGGIFGALTVLMFALWIIATRFAARTTLAPSDVAFVRYLTASLVLAPFALRNGLDLRRAGLGRSAMMACGAGLPFLLASSIGMRFAPASAAGAVMVGSMPVFVAMLSAAMDGERFGWVRIIGFLAVVVGIALYISRSLLDIQPGAWVGYALFLAAGALWAGYTMAFRRAGIGPWHAAAIINFGSLLALTPLYFLFVGSHLAQAAWSDILLQAFVQAGISAIAGLYFYGRSIRKLGASRAAVITSFTPVAVGLLGIPLLDEFPDGVGWIGIALVSAGVAFASSGPSRPK
;
A
#
# COMPACT_ATOMS: atom_id res chain seq x y z
N MET A 1 13.17 10.42 -25.41
CA MET A 1 11.71 10.26 -25.35
C MET A 1 11.19 11.27 -24.35
N ALA A 2 10.45 12.28 -24.81
CA ALA A 2 9.81 13.27 -23.96
C ALA A 2 8.76 12.53 -23.08
N VAL A 3 8.92 12.61 -21.77
CA VAL A 3 7.87 12.24 -20.84
C VAL A 3 6.86 13.39 -20.92
N GLU A 4 5.85 13.18 -21.78
CA GLU A 4 4.72 14.07 -21.90
C GLU A 4 4.16 14.29 -20.49
N SER A 5 4.11 15.55 -20.06
CA SER A 5 3.39 15.95 -18.85
C SER A 5 1.98 15.38 -18.98
N LEU A 6 1.66 14.40 -18.14
CA LEU A 6 0.33 13.79 -18.15
C LEU A 6 -0.70 14.91 -17.98
N PRO A 7 -1.57 15.17 -18.97
CA PRO A 7 -2.59 16.20 -18.86
C PRO A 7 -3.43 15.89 -17.61
N SER A 8 -3.81 16.93 -16.88
CA SER A 8 -4.78 16.86 -15.79
C SER A 8 -5.96 16.00 -16.28
N ALA A 9 -6.29 14.94 -15.55
CA ALA A 9 -7.38 14.06 -15.93
C ALA A 9 -8.63 14.93 -16.18
N PRO A 10 -9.29 14.78 -17.35
CA PRO A 10 -10.56 15.45 -17.54
C PRO A 10 -11.47 14.98 -16.40
N ALA A 11 -12.16 15.93 -15.76
CA ALA A 11 -13.19 15.61 -14.78
C ALA A 11 -14.17 14.67 -15.51
N ILE A 12 -14.22 13.40 -15.08
CA ILE A 12 -15.22 12.46 -15.58
C ILE A 12 -16.53 13.06 -15.08
N ASP A 13 -17.38 13.52 -16.03
CA ASP A 13 -18.72 14.00 -15.72
C ASP A 13 -19.41 12.94 -14.86
N ALA A 14 -19.78 13.33 -13.64
CA ALA A 14 -20.26 12.40 -12.59
C ALA A 14 -21.59 11.70 -12.94
N GLY A 15 -22.12 11.88 -14.17
CA GLY A 15 -23.41 11.36 -14.62
C GLY A 15 -23.37 10.39 -15.82
N VAL A 16 -22.29 10.32 -16.59
CA VAL A 16 -22.25 9.46 -17.80
C VAL A 16 -21.43 8.20 -17.51
N PRO A 17 -22.02 6.99 -17.64
CA PRO A 17 -21.24 5.76 -17.49
C PRO A 17 -20.14 5.69 -18.56
N PRO A 18 -18.92 5.28 -18.22
CA PRO A 18 -17.84 5.16 -19.19
C PRO A 18 -18.18 4.15 -20.27
N PRO A 19 -17.68 4.32 -21.50
CA PRO A 19 -17.87 3.37 -22.60
C PRO A 19 -17.46 1.94 -22.17
N GLN A 20 -18.13 0.91 -22.69
CA GLN A 20 -17.85 -0.49 -22.35
C GLN A 20 -16.35 -0.85 -22.51
N ARG A 21 -15.70 -0.32 -23.55
CA ARG A 21 -14.26 -0.48 -23.78
C ARG A 21 -13.43 0.09 -22.62
N ASP A 22 -13.82 1.24 -22.08
CA ASP A 22 -13.11 1.86 -20.95
C ASP A 22 -13.36 1.12 -19.64
N LEU A 23 -14.54 0.54 -19.45
CA LEU A 23 -14.84 -0.36 -18.34
C LEU A 23 -13.96 -1.61 -18.37
N LEU A 24 -13.82 -2.25 -19.53
CA LEU A 24 -12.97 -3.44 -19.68
C LEU A 24 -11.49 -3.10 -19.44
N ILE A 25 -10.95 -2.10 -20.14
CA ILE A 25 -9.54 -1.70 -20.04
C ILE A 25 -9.23 -1.23 -18.63
N GLY A 26 -10.07 -0.41 -18.03
CA GLY A 26 -9.89 0.07 -16.66
C GLY A 26 -10.00 -1.05 -15.62
N GLY A 27 -10.88 -2.03 -15.85
CA GLY A 27 -10.99 -3.24 -15.04
C GLY A 27 -9.72 -4.10 -15.09
N ILE A 28 -9.16 -4.32 -16.30
CA ILE A 28 -7.88 -5.04 -16.47
C ILE A 28 -6.75 -4.32 -15.70
N PHE A 29 -6.62 -3.01 -15.83
CA PHE A 29 -5.63 -2.24 -15.08
C PHE A 29 -5.85 -2.31 -13.56
N GLY A 30 -7.10 -2.33 -13.11
CA GLY A 30 -7.45 -2.54 -11.71
C GLY A 30 -7.04 -3.92 -11.20
N ALA A 31 -7.33 -4.97 -11.96
CA ALA A 31 -6.93 -6.35 -11.63
C ALA A 31 -5.40 -6.50 -11.60
N LEU A 32 -4.68 -5.90 -12.56
CA LEU A 32 -3.21 -5.86 -12.54
C LEU A 32 -2.68 -5.13 -11.29
N THR A 33 -3.35 -4.06 -10.86
CA THR A 33 -2.98 -3.35 -9.62
C THR A 33 -3.14 -4.25 -8.40
N VAL A 34 -4.25 -4.97 -8.29
CA VAL A 34 -4.48 -5.96 -7.21
C VAL A 34 -3.37 -7.01 -7.20
N LEU A 35 -3.03 -7.54 -8.37
CA LEU A 35 -1.96 -8.52 -8.49
C LEU A 35 -0.60 -7.96 -8.07
N MET A 36 -0.24 -6.74 -8.50
CA MET A 36 1.03 -6.10 -8.14
C MET A 36 1.13 -5.87 -6.62
N PHE A 37 0.05 -5.41 -5.98
CA PHE A 37 0.03 -5.21 -4.53
C PHE A 37 0.07 -6.54 -3.77
N ALA A 38 -0.63 -7.55 -4.25
CA ALA A 38 -0.57 -8.88 -3.65
C ALA A 38 0.84 -9.49 -3.76
N LEU A 39 1.48 -9.41 -4.92
CA LEU A 39 2.85 -9.88 -5.13
C LEU A 39 3.86 -9.15 -4.24
N TRP A 40 3.67 -7.84 -4.02
CA TRP A 40 4.49 -7.08 -3.08
C TRP A 40 4.38 -7.62 -1.65
N ILE A 41 3.17 -7.88 -1.17
CA ILE A 41 2.94 -8.45 0.17
C ILE A 41 3.56 -9.84 0.27
N ILE A 42 3.32 -10.69 -0.72
CA ILE A 42 3.88 -12.06 -0.79
C ILE A 42 5.41 -12.04 -0.78
N ALA A 43 6.04 -11.22 -1.60
CA ALA A 43 7.51 -11.10 -1.65
C ALA A 43 8.09 -10.56 -0.34
N THR A 44 7.41 -9.61 0.32
CA THR A 44 7.83 -9.10 1.62
C THR A 44 7.72 -10.19 2.69
N ARG A 45 6.66 -11.00 2.67
CA ARG A 45 6.51 -12.16 3.57
C ARG A 45 7.53 -13.25 3.27
N PHE A 46 7.81 -13.52 2.00
CA PHE A 46 8.87 -14.44 1.59
C PHE A 46 10.22 -14.01 2.17
N ALA A 47 10.58 -12.72 2.04
CA ALA A 47 11.82 -12.20 2.61
C ALA A 47 11.91 -12.41 4.13
N ALA A 48 10.79 -12.33 4.86
CA ALA A 48 10.76 -12.59 6.30
C ALA A 48 11.09 -14.04 6.68
N ARG A 49 11.09 -14.97 5.71
CA ARG A 49 11.49 -16.39 5.88
C ARG A 49 12.91 -16.67 5.40
N THR A 50 13.61 -15.68 4.87
CA THR A 50 15.01 -15.78 4.42
C THR A 50 15.96 -15.19 5.46
N THR A 51 17.26 -15.14 5.13
CA THR A 51 18.27 -14.47 5.95
C THR A 51 18.20 -12.94 5.88
N LEU A 52 17.41 -12.37 4.95
CA LEU A 52 17.24 -10.92 4.80
C LEU A 52 16.55 -10.32 6.03
N ALA A 53 17.18 -9.34 6.64
CA ALA A 53 16.55 -8.53 7.65
C ALA A 53 15.54 -7.53 7.00
N PRO A 54 14.52 -7.04 7.73
CA PRO A 54 13.63 -6.00 7.24
C PRO A 54 14.36 -4.74 6.75
N SER A 55 15.50 -4.42 7.37
CA SER A 55 16.40 -3.34 6.95
C SER A 55 17.07 -3.61 5.60
N ASP A 56 17.45 -4.86 5.31
CA ASP A 56 18.03 -5.24 4.01
C ASP A 56 16.99 -5.10 2.89
N VAL A 57 15.77 -5.58 3.13
CA VAL A 57 14.64 -5.42 2.20
C VAL A 57 14.36 -3.93 1.94
N ALA A 58 14.37 -3.12 2.99
CA ALA A 58 14.20 -1.67 2.88
C ALA A 58 15.33 -1.02 2.09
N PHE A 59 16.58 -1.39 2.35
CA PHE A 59 17.75 -0.86 1.65
C PHE A 59 17.71 -1.20 0.17
N VAL A 60 17.49 -2.47 -0.17
CA VAL A 60 17.36 -2.94 -1.57
C VAL A 60 16.22 -2.19 -2.28
N ARG A 61 15.06 -2.06 -1.64
CA ARG A 61 13.91 -1.33 -2.19
C ARG A 61 14.26 0.12 -2.49
N TYR A 62 14.71 0.87 -1.47
CA TYR A 62 14.92 2.31 -1.65
C TYR A 62 16.11 2.64 -2.51
N LEU A 63 17.17 1.83 -2.47
CA LEU A 63 18.31 1.98 -3.39
C LEU A 63 17.87 1.77 -4.84
N THR A 64 17.23 0.63 -5.14
CA THR A 64 16.81 0.30 -6.50
C THR A 64 15.78 1.31 -7.03
N ALA A 65 14.77 1.65 -6.22
CA ALA A 65 13.75 2.62 -6.63
C ALA A 65 14.34 4.02 -6.82
N SER A 66 15.29 4.46 -5.98
CA SER A 66 15.97 5.74 -6.14
C SER A 66 16.82 5.78 -7.40
N LEU A 67 17.54 4.69 -7.71
CA LEU A 67 18.32 4.59 -8.96
C LEU A 67 17.41 4.70 -10.20
N VAL A 68 16.27 4.01 -10.20
CA VAL A 68 15.30 4.10 -11.30
C VAL A 68 14.67 5.49 -11.41
N LEU A 69 14.41 6.16 -10.29
CA LEU A 69 13.82 7.50 -10.25
C LEU A 69 14.86 8.62 -10.40
N ALA A 70 16.17 8.31 -10.32
CA ALA A 70 17.24 9.32 -10.41
C ALA A 70 17.17 10.18 -11.69
N PRO A 71 16.98 9.61 -12.91
CA PRO A 71 16.85 10.42 -14.11
C PRO A 71 15.68 11.41 -14.06
N PHE A 72 14.57 11.01 -13.45
CA PHE A 72 13.43 11.90 -13.24
C PHE A 72 13.75 13.01 -12.23
N ALA A 73 14.30 12.65 -11.07
CA ALA A 73 14.62 13.58 -10.00
C ALA A 73 15.70 14.60 -10.41
N LEU A 74 16.71 14.19 -11.19
CA LEU A 74 17.75 15.06 -11.69
C LEU A 74 17.22 16.08 -12.71
N ARG A 75 16.24 15.70 -13.53
CA ARG A 75 15.65 16.58 -14.55
C ARG A 75 14.58 17.51 -13.99
N ASN A 76 13.75 17.04 -13.07
CA ASN A 76 12.55 17.74 -12.61
C ASN A 76 12.66 18.23 -11.15
N GLY A 77 13.70 17.83 -10.42
CA GLY A 77 13.82 18.09 -9.00
C GLY A 77 12.85 17.26 -8.15
N LEU A 78 12.89 17.46 -6.84
CA LEU A 78 11.99 16.79 -5.87
C LEU A 78 10.75 17.63 -5.54
N ASP A 79 10.70 18.90 -5.99
CA ASP A 79 9.60 19.84 -5.73
C ASP A 79 9.26 20.03 -4.23
N LEU A 80 10.28 19.93 -3.35
CA LEU A 80 10.13 20.00 -1.90
C LEU A 80 9.55 21.33 -1.42
N ARG A 81 9.83 22.43 -2.14
CA ARG A 81 9.28 23.76 -1.80
C ARG A 81 7.76 23.78 -1.94
N ARG A 82 7.23 23.21 -3.02
CA ARG A 82 5.80 23.12 -3.27
C ARG A 82 5.12 22.14 -2.33
N ALA A 83 5.72 20.97 -2.12
CA ALA A 83 5.20 19.97 -1.20
C ALA A 83 5.18 20.46 0.26
N GLY A 84 6.20 21.24 0.67
CA GLY A 84 6.45 21.62 2.06
C GLY A 84 7.14 20.50 2.85
N LEU A 85 8.09 20.88 3.73
CA LEU A 85 8.92 19.89 4.46
C LEU A 85 8.10 18.94 5.33
N GLY A 86 7.11 19.45 6.08
CA GLY A 86 6.28 18.61 6.96
C GLY A 86 5.47 17.56 6.18
N ARG A 87 4.90 17.94 5.02
CA ARG A 87 4.18 17.00 4.16
C ARG A 87 5.13 16.01 3.48
N SER A 88 6.32 16.45 3.06
CA SER A 88 7.35 15.58 2.51
C SER A 88 7.83 14.55 3.54
N ALA A 89 8.08 14.98 4.78
CA ALA A 89 8.43 14.08 5.88
C ALA A 89 7.30 13.08 6.18
N MET A 90 6.04 13.56 6.20
CA MET A 90 4.88 12.65 6.39
C MET A 90 4.74 11.66 5.24
N MET A 91 5.02 12.05 4.00
CA MET A 91 5.03 11.12 2.88
C MET A 91 6.16 10.09 2.99
N ALA A 92 7.37 10.52 3.37
CA ALA A 92 8.51 9.62 3.58
C ALA A 92 8.31 8.68 4.78
N CYS A 93 7.60 9.09 5.82
CA CYS A 93 7.22 8.21 6.94
C CYS A 93 6.05 7.30 6.57
N GLY A 94 5.01 7.86 5.96
CA GLY A 94 3.73 7.20 5.79
C GLY A 94 3.68 6.16 4.67
N ALA A 95 4.49 6.30 3.63
CA ALA A 95 4.64 5.31 2.55
C ALA A 95 6.10 4.87 2.35
N GLY A 96 7.02 5.40 3.14
CA GLY A 96 8.44 5.12 3.08
C GLY A 96 8.93 4.21 4.21
N LEU A 97 10.07 4.57 4.82
CA LEU A 97 10.82 3.70 5.72
C LEU A 97 10.02 3.19 6.92
N PRO A 98 9.35 4.01 7.75
CA PRO A 98 8.59 3.50 8.89
C PRO A 98 7.45 2.57 8.49
N PHE A 99 6.71 2.88 7.41
CA PHE A 99 5.68 2.02 6.85
C PHE A 99 6.22 0.65 6.42
N LEU A 100 7.34 0.65 5.68
CA LEU A 100 7.94 -0.59 5.19
C LEU A 100 8.50 -1.42 6.33
N LEU A 101 9.16 -0.80 7.31
CA LEU A 101 9.67 -1.52 8.48
C LEU A 101 8.53 -2.11 9.31
N ALA A 102 7.48 -1.35 9.58
CA ALA A 102 6.32 -1.86 10.31
C ALA A 102 5.68 -3.05 9.58
N SER A 103 5.46 -2.96 8.26
CA SER A 103 4.91 -4.07 7.49
C SER A 103 5.85 -5.28 7.44
N SER A 104 7.14 -5.08 7.17
CA SER A 104 8.12 -6.18 7.05
C SER A 104 8.39 -6.88 8.39
N ILE A 105 8.50 -6.11 9.49
CA ILE A 105 8.64 -6.68 10.84
C ILE A 105 7.34 -7.41 11.22
N GLY A 106 6.17 -6.81 10.96
CA GLY A 106 4.88 -7.42 11.20
C GLY A 106 4.73 -8.78 10.53
N MET A 107 5.24 -8.91 9.31
CA MET A 107 5.24 -10.16 8.54
C MET A 107 6.18 -11.25 9.10
N ARG A 108 7.01 -10.97 10.09
CA ARG A 108 7.74 -12.00 10.84
C ARG A 108 6.86 -12.69 11.87
N PHE A 109 5.84 -12.00 12.36
CA PHE A 109 4.94 -12.45 13.42
C PHE A 109 3.58 -12.91 12.93
N ALA A 110 3.17 -12.52 11.73
CA ALA A 110 1.85 -12.82 11.19
C ALA A 110 1.91 -13.13 9.68
N PRO A 111 0.97 -13.94 9.13
CA PRO A 111 0.98 -14.39 7.75
C PRO A 111 0.68 -13.24 6.76
N ALA A 112 0.98 -13.48 5.47
CA ALA A 112 0.71 -12.52 4.39
C ALA A 112 -0.77 -12.15 4.29
N SER A 113 -1.66 -13.12 4.48
CA SER A 113 -3.12 -12.90 4.47
C SER A 113 -3.56 -11.91 5.57
N ALA A 114 -2.90 -11.93 6.74
CA ALA A 114 -3.12 -10.94 7.80
C ALA A 114 -2.70 -9.53 7.36
N ALA A 115 -1.56 -9.40 6.67
CA ALA A 115 -1.15 -8.10 6.11
C ALA A 115 -2.17 -7.58 5.09
N GLY A 116 -2.68 -8.46 4.21
CA GLY A 116 -3.75 -8.11 3.28
C GLY A 116 -5.03 -7.65 4.00
N ALA A 117 -5.51 -8.41 4.97
CA ALA A 117 -6.76 -8.11 5.67
C ALA A 117 -6.62 -6.93 6.65
N VAL A 118 -5.59 -6.92 7.50
CA VAL A 118 -5.47 -5.96 8.61
C VAL A 118 -4.81 -4.66 8.13
N MET A 119 -3.65 -4.74 7.48
CA MET A 119 -2.93 -3.54 7.02
C MET A 119 -3.67 -2.84 5.88
N VAL A 120 -3.89 -3.56 4.76
CA VAL A 120 -4.53 -2.95 3.58
C VAL A 120 -5.99 -2.63 3.86
N GLY A 121 -6.71 -3.51 4.56
CA GLY A 121 -8.10 -3.30 4.94
C GLY A 121 -8.32 -2.10 5.86
N SER A 122 -7.41 -1.81 6.80
CA SER A 122 -7.53 -0.67 7.72
C SER A 122 -7.22 0.68 7.09
N MET A 123 -6.47 0.73 5.99
CA MET A 123 -6.08 1.99 5.33
C MET A 123 -7.27 2.94 5.04
N PRO A 124 -8.36 2.49 4.40
CA PRO A 124 -9.51 3.36 4.14
C PRO A 124 -10.20 3.88 5.39
N VAL A 125 -10.22 3.08 6.46
CA VAL A 125 -10.81 3.48 7.75
C VAL A 125 -9.98 4.60 8.36
N PHE A 126 -8.65 4.46 8.43
CA PHE A 126 -7.77 5.52 8.93
C PHE A 126 -7.79 6.77 8.06
N VAL A 127 -7.84 6.63 6.72
CA VAL A 127 -8.02 7.79 5.81
C VAL A 127 -9.33 8.51 6.12
N ALA A 128 -10.43 7.78 6.31
CA ALA A 128 -11.71 8.37 6.65
C ALA A 128 -11.67 9.09 8.00
N MET A 129 -11.07 8.48 9.03
CA MET A 129 -10.91 9.11 10.35
C MET A 129 -10.12 10.43 10.25
N LEU A 130 -9.00 10.43 9.51
CA LEU A 130 -8.21 11.63 9.31
C LEU A 130 -8.96 12.68 8.48
N SER A 131 -9.67 12.30 7.42
CA SER A 131 -10.49 13.22 6.62
C SER A 131 -11.63 13.84 7.46
N ALA A 132 -12.29 13.05 8.30
CA ALA A 132 -13.30 13.57 9.23
C ALA A 132 -12.72 14.58 10.23
N ALA A 133 -11.57 14.23 10.82
CA ALA A 133 -10.91 15.06 11.83
C ALA A 133 -10.31 16.35 11.25
N MET A 134 -9.73 16.29 10.05
CA MET A 134 -8.97 17.41 9.47
C MET A 134 -9.79 18.25 8.48
N ASP A 135 -10.70 17.63 7.73
CA ASP A 135 -11.50 18.27 6.66
C ASP A 135 -12.97 18.40 7.06
N GLY A 136 -13.39 17.84 8.21
CA GLY A 136 -14.79 17.82 8.64
C GLY A 136 -15.69 16.97 7.72
N GLU A 137 -15.12 16.03 6.98
CA GLU A 137 -15.85 15.18 6.03
C GLU A 137 -16.91 14.36 6.77
N ARG A 138 -18.14 14.34 6.25
CA ARG A 138 -19.25 13.54 6.77
C ARG A 138 -19.52 12.38 5.84
N PHE A 139 -19.71 11.20 6.39
CA PHE A 139 -19.94 9.98 5.63
C PHE A 139 -21.42 9.60 5.64
N GLY A 140 -21.91 9.18 4.46
CA GLY A 140 -23.23 8.58 4.35
C GLY A 140 -23.27 7.18 4.97
N TRP A 141 -24.47 6.71 5.30
CA TRP A 141 -24.68 5.42 5.99
C TRP A 141 -24.01 4.23 5.29
N VAL A 142 -24.00 4.20 3.95
CA VAL A 142 -23.36 3.13 3.16
C VAL A 142 -21.86 3.06 3.49
N ARG A 143 -21.18 4.21 3.57
CA ARG A 143 -19.74 4.24 3.93
C ARG A 143 -19.51 3.84 5.37
N ILE A 144 -20.36 4.25 6.29
CA ILE A 144 -20.28 3.87 7.71
C ILE A 144 -20.45 2.36 7.86
N ILE A 145 -21.44 1.75 7.22
CA ILE A 145 -21.63 0.29 7.20
C ILE A 145 -20.40 -0.40 6.61
N GLY A 146 -19.83 0.14 5.52
CA GLY A 146 -18.59 -0.37 4.95
C GLY A 146 -17.43 -0.34 5.94
N PHE A 147 -17.22 0.77 6.64
CA PHE A 147 -16.15 0.88 7.66
C PHE A 147 -16.40 -0.06 8.85
N LEU A 148 -17.65 -0.21 9.30
CA LEU A 148 -17.98 -1.17 10.35
C LEU A 148 -17.71 -2.61 9.92
N ALA A 149 -18.04 -2.98 8.69
CA ALA A 149 -17.74 -4.29 8.14
C ALA A 149 -16.22 -4.56 8.10
N VAL A 150 -15.41 -3.55 7.72
CA VAL A 150 -13.95 -3.64 7.77
C VAL A 150 -13.46 -3.88 9.20
N VAL A 151 -13.95 -3.10 10.18
CA VAL A 151 -13.53 -3.23 11.59
C VAL A 151 -13.91 -4.61 12.15
N VAL A 152 -15.14 -5.07 11.87
CA VAL A 152 -15.60 -6.41 12.28
C VAL A 152 -14.78 -7.50 11.61
N GLY A 153 -14.50 -7.39 10.30
CA GLY A 153 -13.68 -8.34 9.57
C GLY A 153 -12.25 -8.45 10.11
N ILE A 154 -11.63 -7.30 10.42
CA ILE A 154 -10.31 -7.23 11.07
C ILE A 154 -10.35 -7.85 12.46
N ALA A 155 -11.34 -7.50 13.29
CA ALA A 155 -11.51 -8.03 14.64
C ALA A 155 -11.69 -9.56 14.62
N LEU A 156 -12.50 -10.05 13.69
CA LEU A 156 -12.72 -11.49 13.49
C LEU A 156 -11.43 -12.19 13.05
N TYR A 157 -10.66 -11.59 12.14
CA TYR A 157 -9.38 -12.13 11.70
C TYR A 157 -8.37 -12.22 12.86
N ILE A 158 -8.26 -11.16 13.66
CA ILE A 158 -7.32 -11.08 14.79
C ILE A 158 -7.75 -12.04 15.91
N SER A 159 -9.05 -12.13 16.23
CA SER A 159 -9.56 -12.92 17.37
C SER A 159 -9.15 -14.39 17.27
N ARG A 160 -9.15 -14.94 16.07
CA ARG A 160 -8.76 -16.33 15.83
C ARG A 160 -7.29 -16.57 16.14
N SER A 161 -6.43 -15.65 15.69
CA SER A 161 -4.98 -15.75 15.92
C SER A 161 -4.59 -15.53 17.39
N LEU A 162 -5.41 -14.84 18.18
CA LEU A 162 -5.22 -14.71 19.63
C LEU A 162 -5.59 -16.01 20.36
N LEU A 163 -6.51 -16.81 19.81
CA LEU A 163 -6.89 -18.11 20.36
C LEU A 163 -5.85 -19.19 20.04
N ASP A 164 -5.20 -19.13 18.88
CA ASP A 164 -4.17 -20.09 18.44
C ASP A 164 -2.76 -19.80 19.00
N ILE A 165 -2.64 -19.08 20.10
CA ILE A 165 -1.44 -18.79 20.89
C ILE A 165 -0.12 -18.92 20.11
N GLN A 166 0.02 -18.19 19.02
CA GLN A 166 1.34 -17.97 18.42
C GLN A 166 2.03 -16.86 19.23
N PRO A 167 3.13 -17.13 19.94
CA PRO A 167 3.81 -16.09 20.72
C PRO A 167 4.18 -14.91 19.85
N GLY A 168 3.68 -13.71 20.19
CA GLY A 168 4.00 -12.48 19.48
C GLY A 168 3.13 -12.13 18.27
N ALA A 169 2.12 -12.92 17.88
CA ALA A 169 1.22 -12.60 16.75
C ALA A 169 0.56 -11.21 16.90
N TRP A 170 0.19 -10.81 18.11
CA TRP A 170 -0.37 -9.49 18.40
C TRP A 170 0.56 -8.34 17.99
N VAL A 171 1.91 -8.54 18.05
CA VAL A 171 2.91 -7.57 17.58
C VAL A 171 2.75 -7.37 16.08
N GLY A 172 2.59 -8.46 15.32
CA GLY A 172 2.36 -8.40 13.88
C GLY A 172 1.12 -7.58 13.53
N TYR A 173 0.01 -7.84 14.21
CA TYR A 173 -1.24 -7.09 13.96
C TYR A 173 -1.16 -5.63 14.38
N ALA A 174 -0.53 -5.32 15.51
CA ALA A 174 -0.29 -3.94 15.92
C ALA A 174 0.56 -3.18 14.90
N LEU A 175 1.62 -3.80 14.38
CA LEU A 175 2.46 -3.24 13.33
C LEU A 175 1.71 -3.06 12.01
N PHE A 176 0.81 -3.97 11.64
CA PHE A 176 -0.04 -3.82 10.46
C PHE A 176 -1.03 -2.66 10.59
N LEU A 177 -1.66 -2.50 11.76
CA LEU A 177 -2.51 -1.34 12.03
C LEU A 177 -1.72 -0.02 12.01
N ALA A 178 -0.52 -0.01 12.60
CA ALA A 178 0.37 1.15 12.55
C ALA A 178 0.78 1.49 11.11
N ALA A 179 1.11 0.48 10.29
CA ALA A 179 1.38 0.67 8.87
C ALA A 179 0.17 1.24 8.12
N GLY A 180 -1.05 0.75 8.39
CA GLY A 180 -2.29 1.29 7.83
C GLY A 180 -2.52 2.77 8.20
N ALA A 181 -2.27 3.14 9.45
CA ALA A 181 -2.36 4.53 9.93
C ALA A 181 -1.29 5.43 9.28
N LEU A 182 -0.05 4.94 9.16
CA LEU A 182 1.03 5.63 8.46
C LEU A 182 0.67 5.90 7.00
N TRP A 183 0.13 4.90 6.30
CA TRP A 183 -0.34 5.07 4.92
C TRP A 183 -1.46 6.09 4.79
N ALA A 184 -2.37 6.16 5.75
CA ALA A 184 -3.39 7.19 5.79
C ALA A 184 -2.79 8.59 5.94
N GLY A 185 -1.79 8.75 6.79
CA GLY A 185 -1.02 10.00 6.93
C GLY A 185 -0.36 10.41 5.61
N TYR A 186 0.30 9.46 4.92
CA TYR A 186 0.82 9.68 3.56
C TYR A 186 -0.27 10.16 2.61
N THR A 187 -1.41 9.47 2.58
CA THR A 187 -2.51 9.79 1.66
C THR A 187 -3.00 11.21 1.87
N MET A 188 -3.18 11.65 3.12
CA MET A 188 -3.59 13.02 3.46
C MET A 188 -2.51 14.05 3.11
N ALA A 189 -1.25 13.75 3.38
CA ALA A 189 -0.13 14.63 3.04
C ALA A 189 0.01 14.80 1.51
N PHE A 190 -0.09 13.71 0.74
CA PHE A 190 -0.01 13.73 -0.71
C PHE A 190 -1.16 14.52 -1.34
N ARG A 191 -2.41 14.29 -0.90
CA ARG A 191 -3.58 15.06 -1.38
C ARG A 191 -3.42 16.56 -1.23
N ARG A 192 -2.73 17.01 -0.17
CA ARG A 192 -2.52 18.43 0.18
C ARG A 192 -1.20 19.00 -0.36
N ALA A 193 -0.31 18.16 -0.87
CA ALA A 193 1.01 18.58 -1.33
C ALA A 193 0.97 19.33 -2.68
N GLY A 194 -0.04 19.10 -3.51
CA GLY A 194 -0.18 19.72 -4.83
C GLY A 194 0.91 19.33 -5.82
N ILE A 195 1.58 18.17 -5.62
CA ILE A 195 2.64 17.63 -6.47
C ILE A 195 2.18 16.40 -7.24
N GLY A 196 2.85 16.08 -8.33
CA GLY A 196 2.54 14.89 -9.11
C GLY A 196 3.01 13.58 -8.42
N PRO A 197 2.45 12.43 -8.84
CA PRO A 197 2.79 11.12 -8.27
C PRO A 197 4.28 10.77 -8.36
N TRP A 198 4.95 11.16 -9.45
CA TRP A 198 6.39 10.92 -9.64
C TRP A 198 7.25 11.72 -8.66
N HIS A 199 6.88 12.97 -8.35
CA HIS A 199 7.56 13.76 -7.33
C HIS A 199 7.35 13.16 -5.93
N ALA A 200 6.12 12.71 -5.63
CA ALA A 200 5.85 12.03 -4.36
C ALA A 200 6.66 10.73 -4.24
N ALA A 201 6.71 9.90 -5.29
CA ALA A 201 7.52 8.69 -5.31
C ALA A 201 9.02 9.00 -5.11
N ALA A 202 9.54 10.05 -5.76
CA ALA A 202 10.92 10.48 -5.57
C ALA A 202 11.18 10.94 -4.13
N ILE A 203 10.32 11.79 -3.56
CA ILE A 203 10.45 12.23 -2.14
C ILE A 203 10.45 11.03 -1.20
N ILE A 204 9.54 10.07 -1.37
CA ILE A 204 9.43 8.89 -0.52
C ILE A 204 10.71 8.05 -0.60
N ASN A 205 11.16 7.71 -1.82
CA ASN A 205 12.28 6.80 -1.99
C ASN A 205 13.62 7.44 -1.62
N PHE A 206 13.91 8.65 -2.09
CA PHE A 206 15.15 9.36 -1.73
C PHE A 206 15.17 9.74 -0.25
N GLY A 207 14.06 10.22 0.30
CA GLY A 207 13.95 10.56 1.73
C GLY A 207 14.14 9.33 2.61
N SER A 208 13.56 8.20 2.25
CA SER A 208 13.72 6.94 2.98
C SER A 208 15.12 6.37 2.84
N LEU A 209 15.75 6.44 1.66
CA LEU A 209 17.13 6.01 1.45
C LEU A 209 18.10 6.86 2.28
N LEU A 210 17.93 8.18 2.26
CA LEU A 210 18.76 9.11 3.03
C LEU A 210 18.66 8.85 4.54
N ALA A 211 17.45 8.61 5.05
CA ALA A 211 17.24 8.31 6.47
C ALA A 211 17.78 6.92 6.84
N LEU A 212 17.58 5.92 5.98
CA LEU A 212 17.99 4.54 6.24
C LEU A 212 19.51 4.37 6.17
N THR A 213 20.19 4.97 5.19
CA THR A 213 21.61 4.70 4.91
C THR A 213 22.51 4.84 6.15
N PRO A 214 22.49 5.97 6.92
CA PRO A 214 23.31 6.08 8.10
C PRO A 214 22.92 5.07 9.19
N LEU A 215 21.62 4.83 9.39
CA LEU A 215 21.14 3.87 10.39
C LEU A 215 21.56 2.44 10.02
N TYR A 216 21.51 2.10 8.74
CA TYR A 216 21.83 0.77 8.24
C TYR A 216 23.31 0.43 8.41
N PHE A 217 24.21 1.33 8.01
CA PHE A 217 25.65 1.06 8.07
C PHE A 217 26.27 1.28 9.47
N LEU A 218 25.71 2.19 10.29
CA LEU A 218 26.29 2.51 11.59
C LEU A 218 25.72 1.69 12.75
N PHE A 219 24.45 1.27 12.67
CA PHE A 219 23.75 0.70 13.83
C PHE A 219 23.14 -0.68 13.59
N VAL A 220 22.68 -0.99 12.39
CA VAL A 220 21.92 -2.23 12.13
C VAL A 220 22.82 -3.33 11.59
N GLY A 221 23.77 -2.97 10.72
CA GLY A 221 24.58 -3.93 9.96
C GLY A 221 23.81 -4.53 8.77
N SER A 222 24.57 -5.12 7.82
CA SER A 222 24.06 -5.71 6.60
C SER A 222 24.14 -7.23 6.66
N HIS A 223 23.07 -7.91 6.30
CA HIS A 223 23.04 -9.37 6.08
C HIS A 223 23.05 -9.73 4.59
N LEU A 224 23.17 -8.72 3.70
CA LEU A 224 23.14 -8.94 2.23
C LEU A 224 24.23 -9.89 1.75
N ALA A 225 25.41 -9.88 2.38
CA ALA A 225 26.52 -10.77 2.03
C ALA A 225 26.21 -12.27 2.34
N GLN A 226 25.27 -12.51 3.25
CA GLN A 226 24.85 -13.87 3.66
C GLN A 226 23.59 -14.33 2.90
N ALA A 227 22.90 -13.42 2.21
CA ALA A 227 21.69 -13.72 1.47
C ALA A 227 22.01 -14.27 0.07
N ALA A 228 21.14 -15.15 -0.42
CA ALA A 228 21.24 -15.61 -1.80
C ALA A 228 20.97 -14.44 -2.77
N TRP A 229 21.75 -14.37 -3.84
CA TRP A 229 21.57 -13.36 -4.89
C TRP A 229 20.17 -13.39 -5.51
N SER A 230 19.57 -14.60 -5.64
CA SER A 230 18.19 -14.76 -6.07
C SER A 230 17.20 -14.00 -5.22
N ASP A 231 17.37 -14.01 -3.89
CA ASP A 231 16.49 -13.33 -2.95
C ASP A 231 16.65 -11.82 -3.06
N ILE A 232 17.88 -11.33 -3.17
CA ILE A 232 18.16 -9.90 -3.36
C ILE A 232 17.54 -9.40 -4.67
N LEU A 233 17.75 -10.13 -5.78
CA LEU A 233 17.21 -9.76 -7.09
C LEU A 233 15.69 -9.83 -7.11
N LEU A 234 15.09 -10.85 -6.48
CA LEU A 234 13.64 -10.95 -6.33
C LEU A 234 13.08 -9.73 -5.59
N GLN A 235 13.70 -9.35 -4.46
CA GLN A 235 13.26 -8.18 -3.71
C GLN A 235 13.47 -6.89 -4.51
N ALA A 236 14.61 -6.71 -5.19
CA ALA A 236 14.85 -5.55 -6.04
C ALA A 236 13.78 -5.43 -7.13
N PHE A 237 13.48 -6.52 -7.82
CA PHE A 237 12.49 -6.55 -8.91
C PHE A 237 11.07 -6.31 -8.40
N VAL A 238 10.64 -7.01 -7.35
CA VAL A 238 9.26 -6.90 -6.85
C VAL A 238 9.05 -5.58 -6.12
N GLN A 239 9.98 -5.17 -5.28
CA GLN A 239 9.82 -3.96 -4.46
C GLN A 239 9.89 -2.68 -5.30
N ALA A 240 10.84 -2.57 -6.23
CA ALA A 240 11.01 -1.38 -7.05
C ALA A 240 10.23 -1.48 -8.38
N GLY A 241 10.39 -2.56 -9.13
CA GLY A 241 9.79 -2.71 -10.46
C GLY A 241 8.28 -2.92 -10.40
N ILE A 242 7.84 -3.94 -9.67
CA ILE A 242 6.43 -4.32 -9.61
C ILE A 242 5.64 -3.33 -8.75
N SER A 243 6.05 -3.11 -7.50
CA SER A 243 5.26 -2.31 -6.55
C SER A 243 5.34 -0.81 -6.82
N ALA A 244 6.56 -0.26 -6.88
CA ALA A 244 6.74 1.18 -6.95
C ALA A 244 6.46 1.77 -8.34
N ILE A 245 6.66 1.01 -9.43
CA ILE A 245 6.51 1.50 -10.79
C ILE A 245 5.23 0.97 -11.44
N ALA A 246 5.15 -0.35 -11.64
CA ALA A 246 4.03 -0.97 -12.37
C ALA A 246 2.70 -0.81 -11.60
N GLY A 247 2.71 -1.01 -10.28
CA GLY A 247 1.51 -0.87 -9.44
C GLY A 247 0.92 0.54 -9.50
N LEU A 248 1.76 1.58 -9.37
CA LEU A 248 1.31 2.97 -9.48
C LEU A 248 0.82 3.33 -10.89
N TYR A 249 1.50 2.83 -11.93
CA TYR A 249 1.08 3.05 -13.31
C TYR A 249 -0.29 2.44 -13.59
N PHE A 250 -0.48 1.17 -13.25
CA PHE A 250 -1.75 0.48 -13.49
C PHE A 250 -2.88 1.07 -12.66
N TYR A 251 -2.63 1.41 -11.40
CA TYR A 251 -3.62 2.08 -10.56
C TYR A 251 -4.04 3.44 -11.15
N GLY A 252 -3.08 4.26 -11.56
CA GLY A 252 -3.37 5.53 -12.21
C GLY A 252 -4.15 5.36 -13.52
N ARG A 253 -3.87 4.32 -14.33
CA ARG A 253 -4.62 4.01 -15.54
C ARG A 253 -6.04 3.53 -15.23
N SER A 254 -6.20 2.71 -14.20
CA SER A 254 -7.52 2.29 -13.72
C SER A 254 -8.38 3.47 -13.30
N ILE A 255 -7.84 4.37 -12.47
CA ILE A 255 -8.55 5.59 -12.04
C ILE A 255 -8.98 6.46 -13.23
N ARG A 256 -8.11 6.65 -14.22
CA ARG A 256 -8.43 7.48 -15.40
C ARG A 256 -9.55 6.90 -16.26
N LYS A 257 -9.71 5.58 -16.29
CA LYS A 257 -10.72 4.90 -17.10
C LYS A 257 -12.03 4.67 -16.36
N LEU A 258 -11.97 4.38 -15.06
CA LEU A 258 -13.14 3.98 -14.26
C LEU A 258 -13.63 5.07 -13.29
N GLY A 259 -12.76 6.04 -12.97
CA GLY A 259 -12.93 6.91 -11.83
C GLY A 259 -12.40 6.30 -10.52
N ALA A 260 -12.13 7.15 -9.54
CA ALA A 260 -11.48 6.73 -8.30
C ALA A 260 -12.31 5.71 -7.49
N SER A 261 -13.63 5.89 -7.43
CA SER A 261 -14.54 5.01 -6.68
C SER A 261 -14.52 3.58 -7.21
N ARG A 262 -14.69 3.38 -8.52
CA ARG A 262 -14.69 2.04 -9.14
C ARG A 262 -13.30 1.38 -9.06
N ALA A 263 -12.23 2.15 -9.26
CA ALA A 263 -10.87 1.66 -9.08
C ALA A 263 -10.63 1.17 -7.64
N ALA A 264 -11.13 1.91 -6.63
CA ALA A 264 -11.04 1.51 -5.24
C ALA A 264 -11.83 0.24 -4.92
N VAL A 265 -13.02 0.07 -5.53
CA VAL A 265 -13.79 -1.19 -5.42
C VAL A 265 -12.99 -2.37 -5.96
N ILE A 266 -12.29 -2.23 -7.09
CA ILE A 266 -11.47 -3.33 -7.62
C ILE A 266 -10.29 -3.60 -6.68
N THR A 267 -9.61 -2.58 -6.20
CA THR A 267 -8.45 -2.78 -5.30
C THR A 267 -8.84 -3.32 -3.92
N SER A 268 -10.12 -3.26 -3.53
CA SER A 268 -10.62 -3.93 -2.32
C SER A 268 -10.49 -5.46 -2.36
N PHE A 269 -10.27 -6.05 -3.53
CA PHE A 269 -9.98 -7.48 -3.66
C PHE A 269 -8.52 -7.85 -3.35
N THR A 270 -7.67 -6.88 -3.01
CA THR A 270 -6.26 -7.16 -2.64
C THR A 270 -6.14 -8.16 -1.49
N PRO A 271 -6.92 -8.09 -0.37
CA PRO A 271 -6.84 -9.11 0.69
C PRO A 271 -7.17 -10.51 0.20
N VAL A 272 -8.16 -10.65 -0.69
CA VAL A 272 -8.53 -11.94 -1.30
C VAL A 272 -7.37 -12.46 -2.17
N ALA A 273 -6.79 -11.61 -3.01
CA ALA A 273 -5.67 -12.00 -3.86
C ALA A 273 -4.44 -12.44 -3.04
N VAL A 274 -4.14 -11.75 -1.94
CA VAL A 274 -3.06 -12.13 -1.02
C VAL A 274 -3.35 -13.49 -0.38
N GLY A 275 -4.57 -13.71 0.11
CA GLY A 275 -4.97 -14.99 0.69
C GLY A 275 -4.85 -16.15 -0.30
N LEU A 276 -5.33 -15.96 -1.54
CA LEU A 276 -5.27 -16.96 -2.59
C LEU A 276 -3.83 -17.25 -3.06
N LEU A 277 -3.02 -16.22 -3.28
CA LEU A 277 -1.63 -16.37 -3.72
C LEU A 277 -0.71 -16.85 -2.60
N GLY A 278 -1.04 -16.58 -1.34
CA GLY A 278 -0.33 -17.09 -0.18
C GLY A 278 -0.31 -18.62 -0.12
N ILE A 279 -1.37 -19.27 -0.61
CA ILE A 279 -1.48 -20.75 -0.63
C ILE A 279 -0.33 -21.36 -1.46
N PRO A 280 -0.23 -21.16 -2.78
CA PRO A 280 0.80 -21.80 -3.61
C PRO A 280 2.19 -21.21 -3.45
N LEU A 281 2.34 -19.96 -3.03
CA LEU A 281 3.63 -19.26 -3.01
C LEU A 281 4.31 -19.27 -1.64
N LEU A 282 3.53 -19.41 -0.56
CA LEU A 282 4.03 -19.35 0.81
C LEU A 282 3.62 -20.54 1.67
N ASP A 283 2.78 -21.44 1.13
CA ASP A 283 2.16 -22.54 1.90
C ASP A 283 1.39 -22.01 3.15
N GLU A 284 0.71 -20.86 2.97
CA GLU A 284 -0.10 -20.22 4.00
C GLU A 284 -1.58 -20.38 3.68
N PHE A 285 -2.30 -21.19 4.48
CA PHE A 285 -3.72 -21.45 4.31
C PHE A 285 -4.52 -20.66 5.37
N PRO A 286 -5.27 -19.62 5.00
CA PRO A 286 -6.23 -19.01 5.92
C PRO A 286 -7.30 -20.05 6.30
N ASP A 287 -7.64 -20.14 7.57
CA ASP A 287 -8.75 -20.97 8.02
C ASP A 287 -10.12 -20.39 7.61
N GLY A 288 -11.21 -21.10 7.89
CA GLY A 288 -12.56 -20.65 7.51
C GLY A 288 -12.93 -19.28 8.10
N VAL A 289 -12.51 -18.99 9.33
CA VAL A 289 -12.75 -17.71 9.99
C VAL A 289 -11.89 -16.61 9.36
N GLY A 290 -10.63 -16.92 9.00
CA GLY A 290 -9.76 -16.04 8.25
C GLY A 290 -10.36 -15.64 6.90
N TRP A 291 -10.93 -16.58 6.16
CA TRP A 291 -11.62 -16.28 4.90
C TRP A 291 -12.86 -15.41 5.07
N ILE A 292 -13.65 -15.65 6.14
CA ILE A 292 -14.80 -14.77 6.47
C ILE A 292 -14.30 -13.35 6.78
N GLY A 293 -13.23 -13.22 7.56
CA GLY A 293 -12.60 -11.93 7.86
C GLY A 293 -12.11 -11.20 6.59
N ILE A 294 -11.41 -11.92 5.70
CA ILE A 294 -10.95 -11.39 4.40
C ILE A 294 -12.14 -10.93 3.55
N ALA A 295 -13.20 -11.71 3.47
CA ALA A 295 -14.40 -11.37 2.71
C ALA A 295 -15.12 -10.14 3.26
N LEU A 296 -15.27 -10.06 4.59
CA LEU A 296 -15.87 -8.89 5.26
C LEU A 296 -15.05 -7.62 5.05
N VAL A 297 -13.71 -7.71 5.14
CA VAL A 297 -12.83 -6.57 4.86
C VAL A 297 -12.97 -6.13 3.42
N SER A 298 -12.90 -7.05 2.46
CA SER A 298 -12.99 -6.73 1.03
C SER A 298 -14.34 -6.12 0.67
N ALA A 299 -15.43 -6.72 1.13
CA ALA A 299 -16.77 -6.18 0.94
C ALA A 299 -16.92 -4.80 1.61
N GLY A 300 -16.45 -4.66 2.85
CA GLY A 300 -16.49 -3.42 3.61
C GLY A 300 -15.77 -2.27 2.90
N VAL A 301 -14.56 -2.51 2.36
CA VAL A 301 -13.82 -1.52 1.56
C VAL A 301 -14.58 -1.17 0.28
N ALA A 302 -15.17 -2.16 -0.40
CA ALA A 302 -15.98 -1.93 -1.59
C ALA A 302 -17.19 -1.04 -1.29
N PHE A 303 -17.94 -1.33 -0.22
CA PHE A 303 -19.08 -0.51 0.23
C PHE A 303 -18.64 0.91 0.64
N ALA A 304 -17.55 1.03 1.42
CA ALA A 304 -17.01 2.31 1.83
C ALA A 304 -16.59 3.18 0.63
N SER A 305 -16.14 2.56 -0.46
CA SER A 305 -15.71 3.24 -1.69
C SER A 305 -16.87 3.65 -2.59
N SER A 306 -18.04 3.03 -2.44
CA SER A 306 -19.22 3.24 -3.32
C SER A 306 -20.14 4.36 -2.81
N GLY A 307 -20.06 4.73 -1.55
CA GLY A 307 -20.95 5.71 -0.93
C GLY A 307 -20.57 7.17 -1.24
N PRO A 308 -21.55 8.11 -1.31
CA PRO A 308 -21.26 9.51 -1.50
C PRO A 308 -20.53 10.11 -0.29
N SER A 309 -19.54 10.96 -0.56
CA SER A 309 -18.95 11.87 0.44
C SER A 309 -19.61 13.25 0.30
N ARG A 310 -20.02 13.85 1.41
CA ARG A 310 -20.53 15.22 1.43
C ARG A 310 -19.50 16.10 2.12
N PRO A 311 -18.88 17.06 1.41
CA PRO A 311 -18.13 18.12 2.06
C PRO A 311 -19.12 18.98 2.90
N LYS A 312 -18.60 19.57 3.98
CA LYS A 312 -19.33 20.60 4.71
C LYS A 312 -19.57 21.82 3.86
#